data_9cb8b6e09cfa0c417aea4b5721c02be1
#
_entry.id   9cb8b6e09cfa0c417aea4b5721c02be1
#
_cell.length_a   1.000
_cell.length_b   1.000
_cell.length_c   1.000
_cell.angle_alpha   90.00
_cell.angle_beta   90.00
_cell.angle_gamma   90.00
#
_symmetry.space_group_name_H-M   'P 1'
#
loop_
_entity.id
_entity.type
_entity.pdbx_description
1 polymer ?
#
loop_
_entity_poly.entity_id
_entity_poly.type
_entity_poly.pdbx_seq_one_letter_code
_entity_poly.pdbx_strand_id
1 'polypeptide(L)'
;PALADQKGCAMFIGTPMGRNHFYELYKYAELDNDPTYKAWHFTSYDNPLLDPDEIDIAKKSMSSYAFRQEFMASFEARGSEMFKEDWVQFSEDRPEVGDYYIAVDLAGFEEVNKKKTKNSKLDETAIAVAKVSEHGWYVDNIIYGRWSLDETATKIFQAVRDYRPVSVGIERGIAKQAVMSPLTDLQKKYGTFFRVEELTHGNKKKTDRVMWALQGRFENGYITLNKGEWNSRFLDQLFQFPDPLTHDDLVDALAYIDQLANVAYDYEYEIDDHDILDIVAGY
;
A
#
# COMPACT_ATOMS: atom_id res chain seq x y z
N PRO A 1 -20.66 14.00 -34.61
CA PRO A 1 -21.37 14.10 -35.91
C PRO A 1 -22.83 13.64 -35.79
N ALA A 2 -23.09 12.40 -35.24
CA ALA A 2 -24.42 11.81 -35.19
C ALA A 2 -25.48 12.65 -34.41
N LEU A 3 -25.10 13.41 -33.39
CA LEU A 3 -26.00 14.25 -32.62
C LEU A 3 -26.32 15.58 -33.33
N ALA A 4 -25.39 16.07 -34.15
CA ALA A 4 -25.55 17.35 -34.83
C ALA A 4 -26.65 17.30 -35.91
N ASP A 5 -26.76 16.18 -36.62
CA ASP A 5 -27.71 16.02 -37.73
C ASP A 5 -29.19 16.00 -37.30
N GLN A 6 -29.42 15.47 -36.07
CA GLN A 6 -30.79 15.26 -35.56
C GLN A 6 -31.16 16.19 -34.40
N LYS A 7 -30.30 17.14 -34.05
CA LYS A 7 -30.41 17.95 -32.80
C LYS A 7 -30.64 17.05 -31.56
N GLY A 8 -29.98 15.89 -31.56
CA GLY A 8 -30.11 14.92 -30.49
C GLY A 8 -29.43 15.37 -29.22
N CYS A 9 -29.72 14.68 -28.11
CA CYS A 9 -29.03 14.86 -26.83
C CYS A 9 -28.26 13.56 -26.44
N ALA A 10 -27.25 13.70 -25.60
CA ALA A 10 -26.55 12.60 -25.00
C ALA A 10 -26.72 12.65 -23.48
N MET A 11 -26.91 11.49 -22.87
CA MET A 11 -26.95 11.33 -21.43
C MET A 11 -25.81 10.41 -21.02
N PHE A 12 -25.01 10.86 -20.05
CA PHE A 12 -23.93 10.09 -19.46
C PHE A 12 -24.31 9.74 -18.01
N ILE A 13 -24.33 8.45 -17.71
CA ILE A 13 -24.68 7.95 -16.37
C ILE A 13 -23.54 7.04 -15.90
N GLY A 14 -23.11 7.20 -14.67
CA GLY A 14 -22.09 6.35 -14.08
C GLY A 14 -21.72 6.76 -12.66
N THR A 15 -21.01 5.86 -11.97
CA THR A 15 -20.35 6.16 -10.71
C THR A 15 -19.03 6.88 -10.98
N PRO A 16 -18.72 7.96 -10.27
CA PRO A 16 -17.43 8.65 -10.39
C PRO A 16 -16.23 7.71 -10.16
N MET A 17 -15.19 7.86 -10.96
CA MET A 17 -13.91 7.14 -10.79
C MET A 17 -12.75 8.12 -10.96
N GLY A 18 -12.52 8.94 -9.92
CA GLY A 18 -11.49 9.97 -9.97
C GLY A 18 -11.80 11.08 -10.98
N ARG A 19 -10.81 11.93 -11.26
CA ARG A 19 -10.93 13.09 -12.17
C ARG A 19 -10.60 12.70 -13.61
N ASN A 20 -11.49 11.93 -14.23
CA ASN A 20 -11.40 11.49 -15.61
C ASN A 20 -12.25 12.39 -16.53
N HIS A 21 -12.39 11.99 -17.81
CA HIS A 21 -13.23 12.74 -18.78
C HIS A 21 -14.68 12.92 -18.33
N PHE A 22 -15.25 11.99 -17.56
CA PHE A 22 -16.60 12.11 -17.00
C PHE A 22 -16.68 13.25 -15.96
N TYR A 23 -15.61 13.41 -15.15
CA TYR A 23 -15.47 14.54 -14.24
C TYR A 23 -15.41 15.88 -14.99
N GLU A 24 -14.65 15.94 -16.09
CA GLU A 24 -14.55 17.16 -16.90
C GLU A 24 -15.91 17.58 -17.48
N LEU A 25 -16.69 16.61 -17.99
CA LEU A 25 -18.04 16.86 -18.49
C LEU A 25 -18.98 17.33 -17.36
N TYR A 26 -18.90 16.70 -16.19
CA TYR A 26 -19.69 17.08 -15.02
C TYR A 26 -19.36 18.52 -14.58
N LYS A 27 -18.07 18.85 -14.45
CA LYS A 27 -17.63 20.20 -14.06
C LYS A 27 -17.99 21.25 -15.09
N TYR A 28 -17.91 20.94 -16.38
CA TYR A 28 -18.33 21.85 -17.43
C TYR A 28 -19.81 22.19 -17.31
N ALA A 29 -20.66 21.19 -17.03
CA ALA A 29 -22.10 21.40 -16.84
C ALA A 29 -22.42 22.12 -15.51
N GLU A 30 -21.65 21.91 -14.45
CA GLU A 30 -21.82 22.54 -13.12
C GLU A 30 -21.48 24.05 -13.16
N LEU A 31 -20.52 24.45 -13.98
CA LEU A 31 -20.13 25.86 -14.11
C LEU A 31 -21.18 26.73 -14.81
N ASP A 32 -22.29 26.14 -15.27
CA ASP A 32 -23.40 26.80 -15.91
C ASP A 32 -23.01 27.74 -17.08
N ASN A 33 -21.90 27.42 -17.73
CA ASN A 33 -21.38 28.23 -18.85
C ASN A 33 -22.13 28.00 -20.16
N ASP A 34 -22.92 26.93 -20.27
CA ASP A 34 -23.65 26.54 -21.45
C ASP A 34 -25.00 25.92 -21.06
N PRO A 35 -26.13 26.61 -21.37
CA PRO A 35 -27.47 26.14 -21.02
C PRO A 35 -27.87 24.83 -21.70
N THR A 36 -27.07 24.34 -22.66
CA THR A 36 -27.29 23.05 -23.31
C THR A 36 -26.74 21.87 -22.51
N TYR A 37 -25.94 22.15 -21.47
CA TYR A 37 -25.41 21.13 -20.56
C TYR A 37 -26.12 21.21 -19.22
N LYS A 38 -26.37 20.01 -18.63
CA LYS A 38 -26.95 19.91 -17.30
C LYS A 38 -26.36 18.71 -16.57
N ALA A 39 -25.98 18.92 -15.32
CA ALA A 39 -25.46 17.85 -14.44
C ALA A 39 -26.45 17.60 -13.29
N TRP A 40 -26.47 16.35 -12.85
CA TRP A 40 -27.19 15.91 -11.65
C TRP A 40 -26.24 15.03 -10.85
N HIS A 41 -26.36 15.13 -9.54
CA HIS A 41 -25.58 14.32 -8.61
C HIS A 41 -26.54 13.70 -7.61
N PHE A 42 -26.42 12.38 -7.44
CA PHE A 42 -27.22 11.61 -6.49
C PHE A 42 -26.30 10.71 -5.70
N THR A 43 -26.56 10.59 -4.41
CA THR A 43 -25.89 9.66 -3.49
C THR A 43 -26.77 8.43 -3.27
N SER A 44 -26.22 7.40 -2.65
CA SER A 44 -27.03 6.22 -2.26
C SER A 44 -28.13 6.57 -1.25
N TYR A 45 -27.94 7.62 -0.44
CA TYR A 45 -28.99 8.10 0.48
C TYR A 45 -30.18 8.75 -0.22
N ASP A 46 -30.02 9.19 -1.47
CA ASP A 46 -31.12 9.76 -2.28
C ASP A 46 -32.01 8.65 -2.89
N ASN A 47 -31.64 7.38 -2.77
CA ASN A 47 -32.40 6.26 -3.27
C ASN A 47 -33.42 5.77 -2.22
N PRO A 48 -34.72 5.99 -2.43
CA PRO A 48 -35.75 5.64 -1.45
C PRO A 48 -35.95 4.12 -1.26
N LEU A 49 -35.31 3.30 -2.09
CA LEU A 49 -35.39 1.83 -2.01
C LEU A 49 -34.24 1.25 -1.17
N LEU A 50 -33.24 2.04 -0.80
CA LEU A 50 -32.14 1.60 0.06
C LEU A 50 -32.40 2.01 1.51
N ASP A 51 -32.18 1.07 2.42
CA ASP A 51 -32.22 1.35 3.84
C ASP A 51 -30.97 2.15 4.25
N PRO A 52 -31.11 3.35 4.85
CA PRO A 52 -29.98 4.14 5.33
C PRO A 52 -29.09 3.38 6.34
N ASP A 53 -29.66 2.49 7.15
CA ASP A 53 -28.91 1.70 8.12
C ASP A 53 -27.93 0.73 7.43
N GLU A 54 -28.31 0.16 6.28
CA GLU A 54 -27.43 -0.68 5.46
C GLU A 54 -26.29 0.13 4.85
N ILE A 55 -26.55 1.38 4.45
CA ILE A 55 -25.51 2.30 3.95
C ILE A 55 -24.52 2.63 5.07
N ASP A 56 -25.01 2.86 6.29
CA ASP A 56 -24.17 3.15 7.45
C ASP A 56 -23.36 1.93 7.92
N ILE A 57 -23.85 0.72 7.72
CA ILE A 57 -23.10 -0.53 7.92
C ILE A 57 -21.96 -0.61 6.90
N ALA A 58 -22.25 -0.37 5.61
CA ALA A 58 -21.25 -0.36 4.57
C ALA A 58 -20.14 0.67 4.85
N LYS A 59 -20.50 1.86 5.37
CA LYS A 59 -19.56 2.90 5.78
C LYS A 59 -18.55 2.43 6.83
N LYS A 60 -18.96 1.57 7.75
CA LYS A 60 -18.08 1.04 8.80
C LYS A 60 -17.14 -0.07 8.29
N SER A 61 -17.52 -0.75 7.21
CA SER A 61 -16.80 -1.92 6.69
C SER A 61 -15.81 -1.60 5.56
N MET A 62 -15.80 -0.37 5.05
CA MET A 62 -14.95 0.04 3.93
C MET A 62 -14.16 1.30 4.26
N SER A 63 -13.13 1.59 3.45
CA SER A 63 -12.39 2.84 3.60
C SER A 63 -13.29 4.04 3.28
N SER A 64 -13.06 5.16 3.97
CA SER A 64 -13.82 6.39 3.74
C SER A 64 -13.72 6.88 2.29
N TYR A 65 -12.58 6.65 1.62
CA TYR A 65 -12.43 6.92 0.18
C TYR A 65 -13.39 6.09 -0.67
N ALA A 66 -13.39 4.75 -0.48
CA ALA A 66 -14.26 3.85 -1.22
C ALA A 66 -15.75 4.16 -0.96
N PHE A 67 -16.10 4.47 0.30
CA PHE A 67 -17.45 4.87 0.65
C PHE A 67 -17.87 6.17 -0.06
N ARG A 68 -17.03 7.21 -0.05
CA ARG A 68 -17.34 8.45 -0.74
C ARG A 68 -17.48 8.27 -2.25
N GLN A 69 -16.62 7.43 -2.86
CA GLN A 69 -16.72 7.13 -4.29
C GLN A 69 -18.01 6.37 -4.62
N GLU A 70 -18.27 5.25 -3.96
CA GLU A 70 -19.33 4.32 -4.34
C GLU A 70 -20.72 4.74 -3.83
N PHE A 71 -20.81 5.28 -2.60
CA PHE A 71 -22.09 5.63 -1.98
C PHE A 71 -22.42 7.11 -2.06
N MET A 72 -21.42 7.97 -2.06
CA MET A 72 -21.61 9.42 -2.11
C MET A 72 -21.40 9.99 -3.51
N ALA A 73 -21.09 9.16 -4.50
CA ALA A 73 -20.82 9.55 -5.88
C ALA A 73 -19.79 10.70 -6.00
N SER A 74 -18.76 10.67 -5.16
CA SER A 74 -17.74 11.70 -5.10
C SER A 74 -16.69 11.54 -6.19
N PHE A 75 -16.36 12.62 -6.89
CA PHE A 75 -15.29 12.69 -7.89
C PHE A 75 -13.91 12.91 -7.24
N GLU A 76 -13.62 12.23 -6.16
CA GLU A 76 -12.32 12.38 -5.54
C GLU A 76 -11.22 11.87 -6.48
N ALA A 77 -10.14 12.64 -6.61
CA ALA A 77 -8.99 12.19 -7.35
C ALA A 77 -8.36 11.01 -6.60
N ARG A 78 -8.14 9.89 -7.29
CA ARG A 78 -7.27 8.85 -6.75
C ARG A 78 -5.93 9.53 -6.43
N GLY A 79 -5.60 9.65 -5.17
CA GLY A 79 -4.32 10.18 -4.71
C GLY A 79 -4.35 11.48 -3.92
N SER A 80 -5.21 12.44 -4.21
CA SER A 80 -5.18 13.72 -3.46
C SER A 80 -5.66 13.61 -2.01
N GLU A 81 -6.21 12.47 -1.61
CA GLU A 81 -6.68 12.20 -0.25
C GLU A 81 -6.57 10.71 0.14
N MET A 82 -5.74 9.92 -0.54
CA MET A 82 -5.60 8.52 -0.17
C MET A 82 -4.98 8.37 1.21
N PHE A 83 -4.06 9.26 1.55
CA PHE A 83 -3.45 9.39 2.87
C PHE A 83 -3.46 10.86 3.28
N LYS A 84 -3.89 11.13 4.51
CA LYS A 84 -3.99 12.49 5.07
C LYS A 84 -2.89 12.72 6.09
N GLU A 85 -2.43 13.97 6.18
CA GLU A 85 -1.39 14.36 7.15
C GLU A 85 -1.83 14.12 8.59
N ASP A 86 -3.10 14.35 8.91
CA ASP A 86 -3.67 14.16 10.24
C ASP A 86 -3.79 12.71 10.70
N TRP A 87 -3.63 11.75 9.78
CA TRP A 87 -3.58 10.32 10.10
C TRP A 87 -2.19 9.86 10.55
N VAL A 88 -1.15 10.65 10.28
CA VAL A 88 0.23 10.28 10.56
C VAL A 88 0.55 10.52 12.03
N GLN A 89 0.94 9.46 12.72
CA GLN A 89 1.36 9.50 14.11
C GLN A 89 2.86 9.24 14.22
N PHE A 90 3.51 9.95 15.12
CA PHE A 90 4.93 9.78 15.44
C PHE A 90 5.11 9.40 16.90
N SER A 91 6.06 8.51 17.18
CA SER A 91 6.52 8.21 18.52
C SER A 91 8.01 7.90 18.49
N GLU A 92 8.74 8.35 19.50
CA GLU A 92 10.12 7.94 19.77
C GLU A 92 10.15 6.72 20.71
N ASP A 93 9.02 6.46 21.37
CA ASP A 93 8.85 5.32 22.26
C ASP A 93 8.59 4.05 21.45
N ARG A 94 9.58 3.20 21.37
CA ARG A 94 9.50 1.90 20.69
C ARG A 94 8.66 0.94 21.52
N PRO A 95 7.63 0.29 20.95
CA PRO A 95 6.84 -0.69 21.69
C PRO A 95 7.71 -1.83 22.24
N GLU A 96 7.44 -2.25 23.48
CA GLU A 96 8.15 -3.39 24.08
C GLU A 96 7.72 -4.72 23.42
N VAL A 97 6.41 -4.87 23.17
CA VAL A 97 5.80 -6.08 22.60
C VAL A 97 5.71 -5.98 21.07
N GLY A 98 5.85 -7.11 20.40
CA GLY A 98 5.73 -7.27 18.96
C GLY A 98 7.00 -7.80 18.30
N ASP A 99 6.84 -8.26 17.07
CA ASP A 99 7.88 -8.88 16.28
C ASP A 99 8.32 -7.97 15.14
N TYR A 100 9.62 -8.00 14.83
CA TYR A 100 10.16 -7.25 13.70
C TYR A 100 9.99 -8.02 12.40
N TYR A 101 9.56 -7.28 11.38
CA TYR A 101 9.49 -7.72 9.99
C TYR A 101 10.28 -6.75 9.12
N ILE A 102 10.96 -7.29 8.12
CA ILE A 102 11.68 -6.51 7.12
C ILE A 102 11.12 -6.85 5.75
N ALA A 103 10.68 -5.85 5.02
CA ALA A 103 10.27 -6.01 3.63
C ALA A 103 11.13 -5.16 2.71
N VAL A 104 11.54 -5.74 1.59
CA VAL A 104 12.46 -5.14 0.64
C VAL A 104 11.80 -5.02 -0.72
N ASP A 105 11.69 -3.79 -1.19
CA ASP A 105 11.39 -3.45 -2.57
C ASP A 105 12.70 -3.15 -3.30
N LEU A 106 13.02 -3.98 -4.29
CA LEU A 106 14.28 -3.86 -5.01
C LEU A 106 14.12 -2.99 -6.25
N ALA A 107 14.98 -1.99 -6.40
CA ALA A 107 15.09 -1.25 -7.65
C ALA A 107 15.24 -2.21 -8.83
N GLY A 108 14.47 -1.97 -9.89
CA GLY A 108 14.60 -2.73 -11.12
C GLY A 108 16.01 -2.60 -11.67
N PHE A 109 16.77 -3.69 -11.68
CA PHE A 109 18.09 -3.75 -12.31
C PHE A 109 17.98 -3.80 -13.86
N GLU A 110 16.84 -3.43 -14.41
CA GLU A 110 16.69 -3.31 -15.84
C GLU A 110 17.50 -2.08 -16.33
N GLU A 111 18.51 -2.41 -17.14
CA GLU A 111 19.18 -1.51 -18.06
C GLU A 111 20.51 -0.87 -17.69
N VAL A 112 21.51 -1.72 -17.46
CA VAL A 112 22.87 -1.30 -17.81
C VAL A 112 23.04 -1.17 -19.36
N ASN A 113 22.10 -1.64 -20.18
CA ASN A 113 22.25 -1.80 -21.63
C ASN A 113 21.31 -0.99 -22.54
N LYS A 114 20.40 -0.14 -22.03
CA LYS A 114 19.64 0.76 -22.90
C LYS A 114 20.18 2.18 -22.81
N LYS A 115 20.43 2.78 -23.98
CA LYS A 115 20.90 4.15 -24.17
C LYS A 115 20.21 5.10 -23.20
N LYS A 116 21.00 5.80 -22.38
CA LYS A 116 20.56 6.86 -21.46
C LYS A 116 19.60 7.82 -22.17
N THR A 117 18.34 7.60 -22.06
CA THR A 117 17.34 8.64 -22.24
C THR A 117 17.40 9.51 -20.98
N LYS A 118 17.65 10.79 -21.17
CA LYS A 118 17.93 11.80 -20.14
C LYS A 118 16.87 11.98 -19.04
N ASN A 119 15.79 11.18 -19.01
CA ASN A 119 14.64 11.31 -18.11
C ASN A 119 14.17 10.00 -17.47
N SER A 120 14.96 8.93 -17.45
CA SER A 120 14.58 7.77 -16.61
C SER A 120 14.83 8.14 -15.14
N LYS A 121 13.78 8.39 -14.41
CA LYS A 121 13.80 8.35 -12.95
C LYS A 121 14.23 6.94 -12.59
N LEU A 122 15.41 6.76 -12.03
CA LEU A 122 15.90 5.44 -11.59
C LEU A 122 15.22 5.13 -10.27
N ASP A 123 14.59 3.96 -10.18
CA ASP A 123 13.98 3.46 -8.96
C ASP A 123 15.01 3.30 -7.83
N GLU A 124 14.57 3.42 -6.61
CA GLU A 124 15.39 3.26 -5.41
C GLU A 124 15.04 1.93 -4.73
N THR A 125 16.05 1.23 -4.22
CA THR A 125 15.79 0.10 -3.31
C THR A 125 15.33 0.65 -1.98
N ALA A 126 14.24 0.11 -1.43
CA ALA A 126 13.73 0.46 -0.12
C ALA A 126 13.64 -0.78 0.79
N ILE A 127 14.08 -0.63 2.03
CA ILE A 127 14.05 -1.65 3.08
C ILE A 127 13.22 -1.11 4.23
N ALA A 128 11.97 -1.53 4.34
CA ALA A 128 11.09 -1.15 5.43
C ALA A 128 11.30 -2.08 6.62
N VAL A 129 11.42 -1.49 7.81
CA VAL A 129 11.57 -2.21 9.08
C VAL A 129 10.41 -1.81 9.97
N ALA A 130 9.54 -2.74 10.29
CA ALA A 130 8.40 -2.50 11.16
C ALA A 130 8.32 -3.52 12.29
N LYS A 131 7.95 -3.07 13.47
CA LYS A 131 7.57 -3.90 14.60
C LYS A 131 6.05 -4.03 14.62
N VAL A 132 5.55 -5.26 14.50
CA VAL A 132 4.12 -5.55 14.40
C VAL A 132 3.65 -6.22 15.69
N SER A 133 2.52 -5.78 16.21
CA SER A 133 1.84 -6.34 17.36
C SER A 133 0.32 -6.29 17.16
N GLU A 134 -0.44 -6.86 18.07
CA GLU A 134 -1.91 -6.74 18.10
C GLU A 134 -2.40 -5.28 18.20
N HIS A 135 -1.56 -4.36 18.67
CA HIS A 135 -1.88 -2.94 18.81
C HIS A 135 -1.55 -2.12 17.56
N GLY A 136 -0.91 -2.72 16.55
CA GLY A 136 -0.57 -2.05 15.30
C GLY A 136 0.91 -2.19 14.91
N TRP A 137 1.30 -1.36 13.97
CA TRP A 137 2.65 -1.34 13.39
C TRP A 137 3.43 -0.12 13.89
N TYR A 138 4.62 -0.35 14.38
CA TYR A 138 5.60 0.69 14.63
C TYR A 138 6.67 0.62 13.54
N VAL A 139 6.68 1.59 12.62
CA VAL A 139 7.68 1.69 11.56
C VAL A 139 8.94 2.30 12.15
N ASP A 140 9.92 1.45 12.43
CA ASP A 140 11.16 1.84 13.11
C ASP A 140 12.11 2.58 12.16
N ASN A 141 12.23 2.10 10.91
CA ASN A 141 13.11 2.70 9.92
C ASN A 141 12.69 2.31 8.50
N ILE A 142 13.02 3.18 7.53
CA ILE A 142 13.02 2.83 6.11
C ILE A 142 14.39 3.23 5.55
N ILE A 143 15.20 2.23 5.20
CA ILE A 143 16.52 2.41 4.61
C ILE A 143 16.35 2.40 3.10
N TYR A 144 16.78 3.44 2.42
CA TYR A 144 16.57 3.56 0.99
C TYR A 144 17.78 4.14 0.27
N GLY A 145 17.89 3.84 -1.00
CA GLY A 145 18.96 4.39 -1.84
C GLY A 145 19.19 3.60 -3.11
N ARG A 146 20.20 4.02 -3.85
CA ARG A 146 20.63 3.38 -5.10
C ARG A 146 21.94 2.68 -4.87
N TRP A 147 21.90 1.38 -4.78
CA TRP A 147 23.03 0.55 -4.41
C TRP A 147 23.31 -0.53 -5.45
N SER A 148 24.54 -0.98 -5.50
CA SER A 148 24.91 -2.23 -6.18
C SER A 148 24.25 -3.42 -5.47
N LEU A 149 24.27 -4.59 -6.12
CA LEU A 149 23.74 -5.83 -5.53
C LEU A 149 24.44 -6.19 -4.21
N ASP A 150 25.76 -6.04 -4.15
CA ASP A 150 26.55 -6.36 -2.95
C ASP A 150 26.28 -5.37 -1.81
N GLU A 151 26.12 -4.09 -2.13
CA GLU A 151 25.72 -3.07 -1.17
C GLU A 151 24.30 -3.31 -0.67
N THR A 152 23.36 -3.64 -1.55
CA THR A 152 21.98 -3.99 -1.20
C THR A 152 21.94 -5.20 -0.26
N ALA A 153 22.65 -6.27 -0.60
CA ALA A 153 22.77 -7.44 0.28
C ALA A 153 23.37 -7.08 1.64
N THR A 154 24.37 -6.20 1.65
CA THR A 154 24.99 -5.71 2.89
C THR A 154 24.02 -4.91 3.74
N LYS A 155 23.21 -4.02 3.14
CA LYS A 155 22.18 -3.23 3.84
C LYS A 155 21.08 -4.12 4.43
N ILE A 156 20.59 -5.11 3.66
CA ILE A 156 19.63 -6.10 4.16
C ILE A 156 20.22 -6.87 5.35
N PHE A 157 21.45 -7.36 5.21
CA PHE A 157 22.12 -8.12 6.26
C PHE A 157 22.35 -7.28 7.53
N GLN A 158 22.73 -6.01 7.40
CA GLN A 158 22.86 -5.08 8.52
C GLN A 158 21.52 -4.88 9.23
N ALA A 159 20.43 -4.62 8.48
CA ALA A 159 19.10 -4.47 9.06
C ALA A 159 18.66 -5.73 9.84
N VAL A 160 18.94 -6.93 9.31
CA VAL A 160 18.65 -8.19 10.01
C VAL A 160 19.42 -8.31 11.31
N ARG A 161 20.70 -7.91 11.34
CA ARG A 161 21.50 -7.95 12.57
C ARG A 161 21.03 -6.97 13.64
N ASP A 162 20.63 -5.78 13.20
CA ASP A 162 20.23 -4.68 14.08
C ASP A 162 18.86 -4.91 14.70
N TYR A 163 17.91 -5.43 13.90
CA TYR A 163 16.51 -5.58 14.31
C TYR A 163 16.09 -7.02 14.65
N ARG A 164 16.84 -8.03 14.23
CA ARG A 164 16.54 -9.46 14.45
C ARG A 164 15.10 -9.82 14.08
N PRO A 165 14.69 -9.63 12.82
CA PRO A 165 13.32 -9.86 12.41
C PRO A 165 12.96 -11.35 12.46
N VAL A 166 11.68 -11.64 12.67
CA VAL A 166 11.10 -13.00 12.53
C VAL A 166 11.15 -13.43 11.08
N SER A 167 10.84 -12.52 10.15
CA SER A 167 10.88 -12.80 8.72
C SER A 167 11.40 -11.61 7.92
N VAL A 168 12.05 -11.93 6.80
CA VAL A 168 12.55 -10.98 5.80
C VAL A 168 11.88 -11.30 4.46
N GLY A 169 11.11 -10.38 3.93
CA GLY A 169 10.50 -10.51 2.61
C GLY A 169 11.26 -9.73 1.55
N ILE A 170 11.44 -10.32 0.38
CA ILE A 170 12.01 -9.65 -0.78
C ILE A 170 11.06 -9.84 -1.96
N GLU A 171 10.79 -8.76 -2.67
CA GLU A 171 9.93 -8.79 -3.84
C GLU A 171 10.43 -9.80 -4.89
N ARG A 172 9.48 -10.56 -5.44
CA ARG A 172 9.75 -11.58 -6.47
C ARG A 172 10.24 -10.91 -7.76
N GLY A 173 11.35 -11.42 -8.29
CA GLY A 173 11.84 -10.96 -9.58
C GLY A 173 13.29 -11.35 -9.84
N ILE A 174 13.83 -10.87 -10.96
CA ILE A 174 15.23 -11.10 -11.34
C ILE A 174 16.17 -10.45 -10.33
N ALA A 175 15.81 -9.29 -9.80
CA ALA A 175 16.56 -8.58 -8.78
C ALA A 175 16.74 -9.41 -7.50
N LYS A 176 15.67 -10.11 -7.03
CA LYS A 176 15.74 -11.03 -5.90
C LYS A 176 16.75 -12.15 -6.17
N GLN A 177 16.67 -12.80 -7.33
CA GLN A 177 17.59 -13.88 -7.67
C GLN A 177 19.04 -13.41 -7.64
N ALA A 178 19.31 -12.21 -8.13
CA ALA A 178 20.65 -11.62 -8.14
C ALA A 178 21.18 -11.27 -6.74
N VAL A 179 20.35 -10.69 -5.86
CA VAL A 179 20.76 -10.29 -4.50
C VAL A 179 20.92 -11.50 -3.56
N MET A 180 20.25 -12.61 -3.84
CA MET A 180 20.33 -13.80 -2.97
C MET A 180 21.71 -14.43 -2.89
N SER A 181 22.51 -14.35 -3.95
CA SER A 181 23.89 -14.89 -3.94
C SER A 181 24.78 -14.17 -2.93
N PRO A 182 25.01 -12.85 -3.03
CA PRO A 182 25.82 -12.12 -2.07
C PRO A 182 25.23 -12.15 -0.65
N LEU A 183 23.90 -12.19 -0.51
CA LEU A 183 23.25 -12.29 0.78
C LEU A 183 23.56 -13.63 1.47
N THR A 184 23.53 -14.74 0.71
CA THR A 184 23.89 -16.07 1.22
C THR A 184 25.36 -16.13 1.63
N ASP A 185 26.25 -15.48 0.90
CA ASP A 185 27.67 -15.42 1.24
C ASP A 185 27.91 -14.64 2.56
N LEU A 186 27.16 -13.55 2.77
CA LEU A 186 27.18 -12.83 4.05
C LEU A 186 26.66 -13.69 5.21
N GLN A 187 25.55 -14.41 5.01
CA GLN A 187 25.02 -15.33 6.03
C GLN A 187 26.06 -16.37 6.45
N LYS A 188 26.73 -17.00 5.48
CA LYS A 188 27.82 -17.99 5.75
C LYS A 188 29.02 -17.35 6.44
N LYS A 189 29.45 -16.17 5.94
CA LYS A 189 30.63 -15.46 6.47
C LYS A 189 30.46 -15.09 7.95
N TYR A 190 29.28 -14.67 8.35
CA TYR A 190 29.02 -14.18 9.70
C TYR A 190 28.27 -15.19 10.58
N GLY A 191 27.93 -16.38 10.06
CA GLY A 191 27.17 -17.39 10.79
C GLY A 191 25.79 -16.96 11.23
N THR A 192 25.18 -16.00 10.51
CA THR A 192 23.86 -15.46 10.81
C THR A 192 22.90 -15.86 9.71
N PHE A 193 22.05 -16.83 9.99
CA PHE A 193 21.10 -17.39 9.02
C PHE A 193 19.68 -16.89 9.32
N PHE A 194 18.96 -16.54 8.27
CA PHE A 194 17.55 -16.12 8.34
C PHE A 194 16.83 -16.56 7.07
N ARG A 195 15.52 -16.73 7.20
CA ARG A 195 14.66 -17.11 6.08
C ARG A 195 14.30 -15.87 5.29
N VAL A 196 14.27 -16.00 3.96
CA VAL A 196 13.82 -14.97 3.04
C VAL A 196 12.54 -15.44 2.36
N GLU A 197 11.44 -14.76 2.66
CA GLU A 197 10.15 -14.98 2.04
C GLU A 197 10.08 -14.30 0.66
N GLU A 198 9.23 -14.82 -0.20
CA GLU A 198 8.98 -14.24 -1.51
C GLU A 198 7.72 -13.38 -1.47
N LEU A 199 7.88 -12.06 -1.66
CA LEU A 199 6.77 -11.15 -1.75
C LEU A 199 6.23 -11.10 -3.19
N THR A 200 4.94 -11.05 -3.34
CA THR A 200 4.30 -11.07 -4.65
C THR A 200 3.30 -9.93 -4.82
N HIS A 201 3.17 -9.45 -6.04
CA HIS A 201 2.11 -8.47 -6.36
C HIS A 201 0.71 -9.13 -6.36
N GLY A 202 0.65 -10.47 -6.45
CA GLY A 202 -0.61 -11.17 -6.72
C GLY A 202 -1.22 -10.71 -8.04
N ASN A 203 -2.53 -10.91 -8.20
CA ASN A 203 -3.28 -10.38 -9.36
C ASN A 203 -3.86 -8.99 -9.08
N LYS A 204 -3.49 -8.34 -7.97
CA LYS A 204 -3.99 -7.01 -7.58
C LYS A 204 -3.12 -5.92 -8.19
N LYS A 205 -3.74 -4.80 -8.53
CA LYS A 205 -2.99 -3.60 -8.93
C LYS A 205 -2.18 -3.09 -7.74
N LYS A 206 -1.00 -2.53 -7.99
CA LYS A 206 -0.13 -1.92 -6.98
C LYS A 206 -0.90 -0.96 -6.06
N THR A 207 -1.69 -0.06 -6.64
CA THR A 207 -2.53 0.89 -5.91
C THR A 207 -3.47 0.21 -4.91
N ASP A 208 -4.14 -0.87 -5.34
CA ASP A 208 -5.07 -1.59 -4.49
C ASP A 208 -4.33 -2.28 -3.34
N ARG A 209 -3.16 -2.87 -3.61
CA ARG A 209 -2.34 -3.50 -2.58
C ARG A 209 -1.91 -2.52 -1.50
N VAL A 210 -1.35 -1.38 -1.88
CA VAL A 210 -0.92 -0.33 -0.93
C VAL A 210 -2.11 0.21 -0.14
N MET A 211 -3.23 0.46 -0.80
CA MET A 211 -4.45 0.92 -0.15
C MET A 211 -4.94 -0.08 0.92
N TRP A 212 -5.04 -1.36 0.55
CA TRP A 212 -5.48 -2.40 1.49
C TRP A 212 -4.52 -2.58 2.66
N ALA A 213 -3.22 -2.52 2.41
CA ALA A 213 -2.21 -2.70 3.45
C ALA A 213 -2.13 -1.51 4.41
N LEU A 214 -2.21 -0.27 3.92
CA LEU A 214 -1.82 0.90 4.70
C LEU A 214 -2.96 1.85 5.05
N GLN A 215 -3.93 2.09 4.13
CA GLN A 215 -4.88 3.18 4.30
C GLN A 215 -5.70 3.09 5.60
N GLY A 216 -6.36 1.95 5.82
CA GLY A 216 -7.18 1.76 7.02
C GLY A 216 -6.34 1.78 8.30
N ARG A 217 -5.10 1.31 8.25
CA ARG A 217 -4.19 1.35 9.40
C ARG A 217 -3.76 2.78 9.74
N PHE A 218 -3.44 3.61 8.77
CA PHE A 218 -3.16 5.03 9.01
C PHE A 218 -4.39 5.77 9.51
N GLU A 219 -5.54 5.60 8.85
CA GLU A 219 -6.81 6.26 9.19
C GLU A 219 -7.24 5.96 10.64
N ASN A 220 -7.04 4.74 11.11
CA ASN A 220 -7.44 4.30 12.45
C ASN A 220 -6.30 4.37 13.49
N GLY A 221 -5.14 4.93 13.14
CA GLY A 221 -4.03 5.12 14.07
C GLY A 221 -3.27 3.84 14.43
N TYR A 222 -3.37 2.79 13.59
CA TYR A 222 -2.64 1.52 13.78
C TYR A 222 -1.25 1.52 13.14
N ILE A 223 -0.80 2.64 12.56
CA ILE A 223 0.58 2.84 12.13
C ILE A 223 1.16 4.05 12.82
N THR A 224 2.26 3.84 13.54
CA THR A 224 3.06 4.89 14.17
C THR A 224 4.46 4.88 13.55
N LEU A 225 4.98 6.05 13.24
CA LEU A 225 6.30 6.21 12.64
C LEU A 225 7.31 6.64 13.70
N ASN A 226 8.49 5.99 13.72
CA ASN A 226 9.65 6.50 14.44
C ASN A 226 10.15 7.77 13.76
N LYS A 227 10.71 8.72 14.50
CA LYS A 227 11.35 9.89 13.94
C LYS A 227 12.71 9.53 13.35
N GLY A 228 12.93 9.92 12.09
CA GLY A 228 14.17 9.67 11.36
C GLY A 228 14.29 10.50 10.09
N GLU A 229 15.48 10.52 9.51
CA GLU A 229 15.75 11.29 8.27
C GLU A 229 14.92 10.80 7.07
N TRP A 230 14.45 9.55 7.11
CA TRP A 230 13.62 8.93 6.08
C TRP A 230 12.17 9.48 6.03
N ASN A 231 11.68 10.07 7.12
CA ASN A 231 10.29 10.49 7.24
C ASN A 231 9.87 11.48 6.14
N SER A 232 10.68 12.49 5.87
CA SER A 232 10.35 13.48 4.83
C SER A 232 10.12 12.81 3.47
N ARG A 233 11.06 11.92 3.07
CA ARG A 233 10.97 11.21 1.79
C ARG A 233 9.77 10.27 1.72
N PHE A 234 9.50 9.54 2.81
CA PHE A 234 8.38 8.63 2.91
C PHE A 234 7.04 9.37 2.83
N LEU A 235 6.89 10.47 3.59
CA LEU A 235 5.67 11.27 3.59
C LEU A 235 5.41 11.94 2.24
N ASP A 236 6.45 12.42 1.56
CA ASP A 236 6.33 12.96 0.21
C ASP A 236 5.76 11.91 -0.76
N GLN A 237 6.24 10.66 -0.67
CA GLN A 237 5.70 9.55 -1.47
C GLN A 237 4.28 9.17 -1.04
N LEU A 238 4.02 9.09 0.26
CA LEU A 238 2.72 8.69 0.81
C LEU A 238 1.59 9.64 0.40
N PHE A 239 1.81 10.94 0.51
CA PHE A 239 0.78 11.94 0.20
C PHE A 239 0.59 12.16 -1.30
N GLN A 240 1.58 11.81 -2.11
CA GLN A 240 1.47 11.88 -3.56
C GLN A 240 0.99 10.57 -4.19
N PHE A 241 0.94 9.47 -3.40
CA PHE A 241 0.50 8.18 -3.91
C PHE A 241 -0.99 8.20 -4.28
N PRO A 242 -1.42 7.66 -5.43
CA PRO A 242 -0.68 6.92 -6.45
C PRO A 242 -0.34 7.75 -7.70
N ASP A 243 0.31 8.88 -7.57
CA ASP A 243 0.75 9.65 -8.74
C ASP A 243 1.84 8.89 -9.52
N PRO A 244 1.61 8.51 -10.78
CA PRO A 244 2.60 7.77 -11.57
C PRO A 244 3.85 8.59 -11.91
N LEU A 245 3.87 9.89 -11.63
CA LEU A 245 5.01 10.76 -11.84
C LEU A 245 5.95 10.82 -10.63
N THR A 246 5.55 10.29 -9.50
CA THR A 246 6.34 10.23 -8.27
C THR A 246 6.84 8.82 -8.00
N HIS A 247 7.97 8.72 -7.29
CA HIS A 247 8.45 7.44 -6.77
C HIS A 247 7.57 7.01 -5.59
N ASP A 248 7.37 5.73 -5.42
CA ASP A 248 6.57 5.14 -4.34
C ASP A 248 7.27 3.94 -3.69
N ASP A 249 8.57 3.77 -3.93
CA ASP A 249 9.38 2.63 -3.49
C ASP A 249 9.32 2.43 -1.96
N LEU A 250 9.33 3.52 -1.18
CA LEU A 250 9.28 3.45 0.28
C LEU A 250 7.89 3.03 0.77
N VAL A 251 6.85 3.51 0.12
CA VAL A 251 5.45 3.17 0.43
C VAL A 251 5.19 1.71 0.07
N ASP A 252 5.71 1.26 -1.05
CA ASP A 252 5.60 -0.12 -1.52
C ASP A 252 6.31 -1.10 -0.57
N ALA A 253 7.54 -0.79 -0.18
CA ALA A 253 8.27 -1.59 0.80
C ALA A 253 7.50 -1.72 2.11
N LEU A 254 6.91 -0.63 2.63
CA LEU A 254 6.09 -0.70 3.84
C LEU A 254 4.81 -1.53 3.64
N ALA A 255 4.15 -1.39 2.49
CA ALA A 255 2.95 -2.16 2.20
C ALA A 255 3.19 -3.68 2.13
N TYR A 256 4.40 -4.11 1.77
CA TYR A 256 4.77 -5.53 1.77
C TYR A 256 4.86 -6.15 3.16
N ILE A 257 4.98 -5.37 4.23
CA ILE A 257 4.93 -5.89 5.61
C ILE A 257 3.62 -6.63 5.88
N ASP A 258 2.51 -6.22 5.25
CA ASP A 258 1.21 -6.89 5.38
C ASP A 258 1.26 -8.37 5.00
N GLN A 259 2.01 -8.74 3.97
CA GLN A 259 2.15 -10.14 3.56
C GLN A 259 2.93 -10.97 4.58
N LEU A 260 3.94 -10.38 5.22
CA LEU A 260 4.77 -11.06 6.21
C LEU A 260 4.05 -11.23 7.54
N ALA A 261 3.38 -10.20 8.01
CA ALA A 261 2.65 -10.21 9.26
C ALA A 261 1.47 -11.20 9.22
N ASN A 262 0.73 -11.29 8.11
CA ASN A 262 -0.35 -12.25 7.96
C ASN A 262 0.12 -13.70 8.03
N VAL A 263 1.27 -14.01 7.43
CA VAL A 263 1.88 -15.35 7.51
C VAL A 263 2.23 -15.72 8.96
N ALA A 264 2.70 -14.76 9.76
CA ALA A 264 3.05 -15.01 11.16
C ALA A 264 1.82 -15.31 12.04
N TYR A 265 0.69 -14.67 11.78
CA TYR A 265 -0.56 -14.97 12.51
C TYR A 265 -1.16 -16.33 12.14
N ASP A 266 -1.03 -16.78 10.91
CA ASP A 266 -1.49 -18.10 10.47
C ASP A 266 -0.71 -19.26 11.17
N TYR A 267 0.51 -19.01 11.63
CA TYR A 267 1.29 -20.01 12.39
C TYR A 267 0.89 -20.09 13.87
N GLU A 268 0.30 -19.04 14.46
CA GLU A 268 -0.19 -19.09 15.86
C GLU A 268 -1.52 -19.82 15.99
N TYR A 269 -2.24 -20.06 14.89
CA TYR A 269 -3.49 -20.87 14.89
C TYR A 269 -3.26 -22.36 14.63
N GLU A 270 -2.02 -22.79 14.41
CA GLU A 270 -1.70 -24.22 14.45
C GLU A 270 -1.35 -24.63 15.86
N ILE A 271 -2.26 -25.42 16.41
CA ILE A 271 -2.07 -26.38 17.48
C ILE A 271 -2.24 -25.82 18.90
N ASP A 272 -3.48 -25.73 19.29
CA ASP A 272 -3.83 -26.26 20.61
C ASP A 272 -4.12 -27.76 20.44
N ASP A 273 -3.06 -28.58 20.48
CA ASP A 273 -3.13 -30.05 20.42
C ASP A 273 -3.91 -30.64 21.59
N HIS A 274 -4.37 -29.80 22.53
CA HIS A 274 -5.20 -30.24 23.65
C HIS A 274 -6.68 -30.39 23.30
N ASP A 275 -7.19 -29.68 22.31
CA ASP A 275 -8.61 -29.82 21.91
C ASP A 275 -8.88 -31.09 21.08
N ILE A 276 -7.88 -31.68 20.46
CA ILE A 276 -8.04 -32.93 19.68
C ILE A 276 -8.15 -34.15 20.59
N LEU A 277 -7.56 -34.12 21.77
CA LEU A 277 -7.62 -35.23 22.70
C LEU A 277 -8.95 -35.32 23.46
N ASP A 278 -9.63 -34.20 23.69
CA ASP A 278 -10.94 -34.17 24.34
C ASP A 278 -12.08 -34.62 23.42
N ILE A 279 -11.95 -34.51 22.10
CA ILE A 279 -12.96 -34.99 21.14
C ILE A 279 -12.87 -36.51 20.93
N VAL A 280 -11.70 -37.13 21.15
CA VAL A 280 -11.50 -38.57 20.99
C VAL A 280 -11.81 -39.35 22.30
N ALA A 281 -11.79 -38.67 23.43
CA ALA A 281 -12.10 -39.25 24.75
C ALA A 281 -13.59 -39.17 25.14
N GLY A 282 -14.47 -38.97 24.16
CA GLY A 282 -15.91 -38.98 24.38
C GLY A 282 -16.43 -40.34 24.80
N TYR A 283 -16.60 -40.51 26.08
CA TYR A 283 -17.58 -41.39 26.73
C TYR A 283 -18.51 -40.52 27.56
#